data_0418e9aa846edc1202e002c514523187
#
_entry.id   0418e9aa846edc1202e002c514523187
#
_cell.length_a   1.000
_cell.length_b   1.000
_cell.length_c   1.000
_cell.angle_alpha   90.00
_cell.angle_beta   90.00
_cell.angle_gamma   90.00
#
_symmetry.space_group_name_H-M   'P 1'
#
loop_
_entity.id
_entity.type
_entity.pdbx_description
1 polymer ?
#
loop_
_entity_poly.entity_id
_entity_poly.type
_entity_poly.pdbx_seq_one_letter_code
_entity_poly.pdbx_strand_id
1 'polypeptide(L)'
;FGNVPENIARIDSGEFANVIQQVGGGNAVASGASYGGFVILWFASFLSEIGAKNRLKEANAGMLASAVFIFATTILCSVALIAQIDKTASAAIPALVLTDSIHPLLSQVFAVIIFCGIYTTAVPLLWTGISRLAREGSKKYKMLTIVGGILGCLVACFLPYTWLVNILYGLNGYL
;
A
#
# COMPACT_ATOMS: atom_id res chain seq x y z
N PHE A 1 -16.12 18.82 2.20
CA PHE A 1 -15.70 18.87 0.78
C PHE A 1 -15.52 20.32 0.24
N GLY A 2 -16.10 21.36 0.90
CA GLY A 2 -15.99 22.75 0.44
C GLY A 2 -14.57 23.31 0.37
N ASN A 3 -13.64 22.83 1.18
CA ASN A 3 -12.26 23.34 1.28
C ASN A 3 -11.29 22.62 0.31
N VAL A 4 -11.74 21.64 -0.46
CA VAL A 4 -10.84 20.86 -1.34
C VAL A 4 -10.11 21.73 -2.38
N PRO A 5 -10.78 22.65 -3.11
CA PRO A 5 -10.11 23.50 -4.08
C PRO A 5 -9.06 24.42 -3.44
N GLU A 6 -9.37 24.99 -2.28
CA GLU A 6 -8.45 25.83 -1.51
C GLU A 6 -7.23 25.04 -1.04
N ASN A 7 -7.45 23.84 -0.49
CA ASN A 7 -6.39 22.96 -0.03
C ASN A 7 -5.50 22.46 -1.18
N ILE A 8 -6.05 22.24 -2.37
CA ILE A 8 -5.24 21.94 -3.58
C ILE A 8 -4.33 23.13 -3.91
N ALA A 9 -4.84 24.37 -3.90
CA ALA A 9 -4.03 25.55 -4.16
C ALA A 9 -2.91 25.72 -3.12
N ARG A 10 -3.16 25.40 -1.85
CA ARG A 10 -2.14 25.38 -0.78
C ARG A 10 -1.07 24.32 -1.00
N ILE A 11 -1.44 23.13 -1.49
CA ILE A 11 -0.49 22.08 -1.87
C ILE A 11 0.39 22.56 -3.04
N ASP A 12 -0.23 23.13 -4.08
CA ASP A 12 0.48 23.62 -5.26
C ASP A 12 1.40 24.78 -4.94
N SER A 13 1.07 25.61 -3.94
CA SER A 13 1.95 26.67 -3.43
C SER A 13 3.17 26.16 -2.66
N GLY A 14 3.24 24.86 -2.37
CA GLY A 14 4.35 24.23 -1.64
C GLY A 14 4.26 24.33 -0.13
N GLU A 15 3.14 24.78 0.44
CA GLU A 15 2.95 24.90 1.90
C GLU A 15 3.25 23.61 2.66
N PHE A 16 2.93 22.46 2.05
CA PHE A 16 3.13 21.13 2.64
C PHE A 16 4.37 20.40 2.11
N ALA A 17 5.24 21.03 1.32
CA ALA A 17 6.38 20.38 0.66
C ALA A 17 7.37 19.73 1.65
N ASN A 18 7.48 20.25 2.86
CA ASN A 18 8.35 19.70 3.91
C ASN A 18 7.73 18.53 4.68
N VAL A 19 6.43 18.31 4.55
CA VAL A 19 5.66 17.32 5.31
C VAL A 19 5.18 16.19 4.42
N ILE A 20 4.67 16.52 3.22
CA ILE A 20 4.21 15.54 2.24
C ILE A 20 5.40 15.16 1.35
N GLN A 21 5.89 13.93 1.55
CA GLN A 21 6.97 13.42 0.71
C GLN A 21 6.42 12.71 -0.52
N GLN A 22 6.94 13.08 -1.68
CA GLN A 22 6.66 12.38 -2.92
C GLN A 22 7.45 11.06 -2.94
N VAL A 23 6.77 9.95 -3.16
CA VAL A 23 7.34 8.60 -3.13
C VAL A 23 7.37 8.02 -4.55
N GLY A 24 8.48 7.36 -4.90
CA GLY A 24 8.58 6.55 -6.13
C GLY A 24 8.87 7.33 -7.41
N GLY A 25 9.04 8.67 -7.37
CA GLY A 25 9.36 9.44 -8.58
C GLY A 25 9.43 10.94 -8.34
N GLY A 26 9.97 11.68 -9.32
CA GLY A 26 10.09 13.15 -9.28
C GLY A 26 8.82 13.92 -9.65
N ASN A 27 7.76 13.25 -10.07
CA ASN A 27 6.46 13.83 -10.39
C ASN A 27 5.33 12.81 -10.22
N ALA A 28 4.08 13.26 -10.23
CA ALA A 28 2.90 12.43 -10.00
C ALA A 28 2.78 11.25 -11.00
N VAL A 29 3.16 11.46 -12.26
CA VAL A 29 3.10 10.41 -13.29
C VAL A 29 4.15 9.33 -13.02
N ALA A 30 5.39 9.72 -12.71
CA ALA A 30 6.46 8.79 -12.37
C ALA A 30 6.15 8.01 -11.09
N SER A 31 5.60 8.67 -10.06
CA SER A 31 5.17 8.02 -8.83
C SER A 31 4.03 7.02 -9.07
N GLY A 32 3.05 7.38 -9.90
CA GLY A 32 1.97 6.49 -10.29
C GLY A 32 2.44 5.29 -11.11
N ALA A 33 3.36 5.48 -12.04
CA ALA A 33 3.97 4.40 -12.82
C ALA A 33 4.79 3.45 -11.93
N SER A 34 5.59 3.99 -11.03
CA SER A 34 6.36 3.21 -10.05
C SER A 34 5.45 2.38 -9.14
N TYR A 35 4.35 2.96 -8.65
CA TYR A 35 3.36 2.23 -7.86
C TYR A 35 2.68 1.13 -8.68
N GLY A 36 2.30 1.42 -9.93
CA GLY A 36 1.71 0.43 -10.84
C GLY A 36 2.65 -0.75 -11.10
N GLY A 37 3.93 -0.50 -11.38
CA GLY A 37 4.95 -1.54 -11.56
C GLY A 37 5.12 -2.40 -10.30
N PHE A 38 5.21 -1.77 -9.15
CA PHE A 38 5.28 -2.45 -7.86
C PHE A 38 4.08 -3.38 -7.61
N VAL A 39 2.86 -2.90 -7.86
CA VAL A 39 1.64 -3.70 -7.67
C VAL A 39 1.59 -4.88 -8.66
N ILE A 40 1.94 -4.67 -9.93
CA ILE A 40 1.99 -5.74 -10.93
C ILE A 40 2.97 -6.83 -10.51
N LEU A 41 4.18 -6.46 -10.08
CA LEU A 41 5.20 -7.41 -9.63
C LEU A 41 4.71 -8.27 -8.47
N TRP A 42 4.05 -7.66 -7.49
CA TRP A 42 3.55 -8.33 -6.30
C TRP A 42 2.38 -9.27 -6.58
N PHE A 43 1.49 -8.88 -7.48
CA PHE A 43 0.30 -9.66 -7.82
C PHE A 43 0.46 -10.51 -9.09
N ALA A 44 1.63 -10.52 -9.74
CA ALA A 44 1.86 -11.27 -10.97
C ALA A 44 1.50 -12.77 -10.85
N SER A 45 1.90 -13.42 -9.75
CA SER A 45 1.59 -14.83 -9.50
C SER A 45 0.09 -15.06 -9.33
N PHE A 46 -0.59 -14.18 -8.60
CA PHE A 46 -2.04 -14.24 -8.39
C PHE A 46 -2.81 -14.02 -9.70
N LEU A 47 -2.41 -13.02 -10.48
CA LEU A 47 -3.03 -12.72 -11.77
C LEU A 47 -2.83 -13.88 -12.78
N SER A 48 -1.64 -14.50 -12.79
CA SER A 48 -1.36 -15.65 -13.64
C SER A 48 -2.21 -16.87 -13.25
N GLU A 49 -2.44 -17.08 -11.96
CA GLU A 49 -3.28 -18.19 -11.47
C GLU A 49 -4.76 -17.96 -11.82
N ILE A 50 -5.27 -16.74 -11.68
CA ILE A 50 -6.62 -16.37 -12.12
C ILE A 50 -6.77 -16.63 -13.63
N GLY A 51 -5.81 -16.18 -14.44
CA GLY A 51 -5.82 -16.36 -15.89
C GLY A 51 -5.76 -17.83 -16.31
N ALA A 52 -5.05 -18.67 -15.55
CA ALA A 52 -4.94 -20.09 -15.83
C ALA A 52 -6.18 -20.91 -15.47
N LYS A 53 -6.93 -20.48 -14.43
CA LYS A 53 -8.06 -21.23 -13.88
C LYS A 53 -9.44 -20.78 -14.38
N ASN A 54 -9.53 -19.59 -14.98
CA ASN A 54 -10.79 -18.98 -15.38
C ASN A 54 -10.84 -18.73 -16.88
N ARG A 55 -12.06 -18.59 -17.43
CA ARG A 55 -12.22 -18.16 -18.81
C ARG A 55 -11.73 -16.72 -18.96
N LEU A 56 -11.02 -16.43 -20.03
CA LEU A 56 -10.45 -15.11 -20.30
C LEU A 56 -11.47 -13.96 -20.17
N LYS A 57 -12.71 -14.19 -20.63
CA LYS A 57 -13.79 -13.22 -20.55
C LYS A 57 -14.18 -12.90 -19.10
N GLU A 58 -14.25 -13.92 -18.25
CA GLU A 58 -14.61 -13.77 -16.82
C GLU A 58 -13.47 -13.13 -16.05
N ALA A 59 -12.22 -13.53 -16.32
CA ALA A 59 -11.04 -12.93 -15.72
C ALA A 59 -10.93 -11.45 -16.08
N ASN A 60 -11.11 -11.08 -17.35
CA ASN A 60 -11.06 -9.69 -17.80
C ASN A 60 -12.19 -8.85 -17.20
N ALA A 61 -13.41 -9.39 -17.13
CA ALA A 61 -14.54 -8.69 -16.51
C ALA A 61 -14.30 -8.43 -15.01
N GLY A 62 -13.79 -9.44 -14.29
CA GLY A 62 -13.42 -9.31 -12.88
C GLY A 62 -12.31 -8.30 -12.64
N MET A 63 -11.26 -8.32 -13.48
CA MET A 63 -10.15 -7.34 -13.39
C MET A 63 -10.64 -5.92 -13.68
N LEU A 64 -11.47 -5.72 -14.68
CA LEU A 64 -12.03 -4.40 -15.00
C LEU A 64 -12.92 -3.87 -13.86
N ALA A 65 -13.80 -4.71 -13.32
CA ALA A 65 -14.65 -4.35 -12.19
C ALA A 65 -13.81 -3.99 -10.95
N SER A 66 -12.76 -4.76 -10.65
CA SER A 66 -11.82 -4.48 -9.57
C SER A 66 -11.09 -3.16 -9.78
N ALA A 67 -10.64 -2.88 -11.00
CA ALA A 67 -9.97 -1.63 -11.33
C ALA A 67 -10.90 -0.43 -11.08
N VAL A 68 -12.14 -0.48 -11.58
CA VAL A 68 -13.13 0.60 -11.36
C VAL A 68 -13.37 0.82 -9.86
N PHE A 69 -13.55 -0.27 -9.10
CA PHE A 69 -13.77 -0.18 -7.65
C PHE A 69 -12.57 0.45 -6.92
N ILE A 70 -11.35 0.01 -7.25
CA ILE A 70 -10.11 0.54 -6.64
C ILE A 70 -9.94 2.02 -6.98
N PHE A 71 -10.12 2.42 -8.25
CA PHE A 71 -10.02 3.82 -8.65
C PHE A 71 -11.04 4.70 -7.94
N ALA A 72 -12.30 4.28 -7.89
CA ALA A 72 -13.35 5.02 -7.18
C ALA A 72 -13.01 5.20 -5.70
N THR A 73 -12.61 4.13 -5.03
CA THR A 73 -12.24 4.16 -3.61
C THR A 73 -11.01 5.05 -3.37
N THR A 74 -9.99 4.94 -4.22
CA THR A 74 -8.77 5.75 -4.10
C THR A 74 -9.06 7.24 -4.29
N ILE A 75 -9.89 7.61 -5.27
CA ILE A 75 -10.29 9.00 -5.48
C ILE A 75 -11.06 9.53 -4.27
N LEU A 76 -12.02 8.77 -3.74
CA LEU A 76 -12.79 9.17 -2.56
C LEU A 76 -11.87 9.37 -1.34
N CYS A 77 -10.96 8.44 -1.09
CA CYS A 77 -9.98 8.56 -0.01
C CYS A 77 -9.07 9.79 -0.20
N SER A 78 -8.57 10.02 -1.41
CA SER A 78 -7.70 11.16 -1.71
C SER A 78 -8.43 12.49 -1.48
N VAL A 79 -9.65 12.61 -1.96
CA VAL A 79 -10.48 13.81 -1.74
C VAL A 79 -10.74 14.04 -0.25
N ALA A 80 -11.03 12.98 0.51
CA ALA A 80 -11.26 13.07 1.95
C ALA A 80 -9.99 13.51 2.72
N LEU A 81 -8.81 13.00 2.32
CA LEU A 81 -7.53 13.39 2.91
C LEU A 81 -7.18 14.84 2.60
N ILE A 82 -7.39 15.30 1.36
CA ILE A 82 -7.18 16.70 0.95
C ILE A 82 -8.14 17.62 1.71
N ALA A 83 -9.39 17.22 1.92
CA ALA A 83 -10.36 18.02 2.65
C ALA A 83 -9.94 18.31 4.12
N GLN A 84 -9.11 17.45 4.71
CA GLN A 84 -8.59 17.60 6.08
C GLN A 84 -7.04 17.60 6.11
N ILE A 85 -6.40 18.22 5.13
CA ILE A 85 -4.95 18.17 4.94
C ILE A 85 -4.16 18.66 6.15
N ASP A 86 -4.64 19.67 6.84
CA ASP A 86 -3.99 20.22 8.03
C ASP A 86 -3.80 19.19 9.15
N LYS A 87 -4.69 18.19 9.23
CA LYS A 87 -4.61 17.10 10.22
C LYS A 87 -3.93 15.85 9.66
N THR A 88 -4.05 15.62 8.36
CA THR A 88 -3.62 14.36 7.74
C THR A 88 -2.21 14.44 7.19
N ALA A 89 -1.70 15.62 6.83
CA ALA A 89 -0.40 15.80 6.18
C ALA A 89 0.77 15.27 7.01
N SER A 90 0.76 15.50 8.34
CA SER A 90 1.82 15.06 9.26
C SER A 90 1.59 13.70 9.90
N ALA A 91 0.44 13.06 9.62
CA ALA A 91 0.07 11.82 10.26
C ALA A 91 0.80 10.61 9.64
N ALA A 92 1.31 9.72 10.49
CA ALA A 92 1.92 8.46 10.02
C ALA A 92 0.91 7.55 9.30
N ILE A 93 -0.34 7.55 9.74
CA ILE A 93 -1.46 6.84 9.10
C ILE A 93 -2.62 7.83 8.91
N PRO A 94 -2.66 8.58 7.82
CA PRO A 94 -3.65 9.65 7.59
C PRO A 94 -5.10 9.16 7.67
N ALA A 95 -5.36 7.94 7.22
CA ALA A 95 -6.70 7.36 7.25
C ALA A 95 -7.25 7.14 8.67
N LEU A 96 -6.39 6.86 9.66
CA LEU A 96 -6.81 6.78 11.07
C LEU A 96 -7.21 8.14 11.63
N VAL A 97 -6.47 9.18 11.30
CA VAL A 97 -6.81 10.55 11.71
C VAL A 97 -8.14 10.98 11.10
N LEU A 98 -8.37 10.60 9.84
CA LEU A 98 -9.64 10.88 9.16
C LEU A 98 -10.82 10.19 9.86
N THR A 99 -10.68 8.91 10.21
CA THR A 99 -11.74 8.16 10.91
C THR A 99 -11.95 8.65 12.34
N ASP A 100 -10.89 9.07 13.02
CA ASP A 100 -10.97 9.64 14.37
C ASP A 100 -11.72 10.97 14.38
N SER A 101 -11.57 11.77 13.31
CA SER A 101 -12.31 13.03 13.16
C SER A 101 -13.84 12.84 13.02
N ILE A 102 -14.29 11.63 12.68
CA ILE A 102 -15.71 11.28 12.58
C ILE A 102 -16.19 10.73 13.93
N HIS A 103 -15.52 9.72 14.45
CA HIS A 103 -15.83 9.13 15.75
C HIS A 103 -14.66 8.25 16.26
N PRO A 104 -14.23 8.37 17.54
CA PRO A 104 -13.12 7.59 18.09
C PRO A 104 -13.29 6.07 18.01
N LEU A 105 -14.51 5.56 18.17
CA LEU A 105 -14.81 4.14 18.03
C LEU A 105 -14.55 3.65 16.60
N LEU A 106 -14.87 4.49 15.60
CA LEU A 106 -14.63 4.17 14.19
C LEU A 106 -13.13 4.03 13.89
N SER A 107 -12.32 4.90 14.49
CA SER A 107 -10.86 4.83 14.40
C SER A 107 -10.31 3.54 14.99
N GLN A 108 -10.81 3.09 16.14
CA GLN A 108 -10.41 1.82 16.76
C GLN A 108 -10.76 0.60 15.88
N VAL A 109 -11.99 0.55 15.36
CA VAL A 109 -12.41 -0.52 14.44
C VAL A 109 -11.56 -0.49 13.18
N PHE A 110 -11.29 0.68 12.63
CA PHE A 110 -10.48 0.84 11.44
C PHE A 110 -9.01 0.44 11.67
N ALA A 111 -8.45 0.71 12.85
CA ALA A 111 -7.12 0.24 13.23
C ALA A 111 -7.03 -1.30 13.22
N VAL A 112 -8.04 -2.00 13.72
CA VAL A 112 -8.12 -3.46 13.66
C VAL A 112 -8.21 -3.95 12.21
N ILE A 113 -9.01 -3.29 11.38
CA ILE A 113 -9.13 -3.62 9.94
C ILE A 113 -7.77 -3.45 9.24
N ILE A 114 -7.06 -2.34 9.48
CA ILE A 114 -5.71 -2.11 8.93
C ILE A 114 -4.75 -3.21 9.39
N PHE A 115 -4.75 -3.56 10.67
CA PHE A 115 -3.90 -4.62 11.20
C PHE A 115 -4.17 -5.96 10.51
N CYS A 116 -5.44 -6.35 10.39
CA CYS A 116 -5.83 -7.55 9.66
C CYS A 116 -5.43 -7.50 8.18
N GLY A 117 -5.58 -6.33 7.52
CA GLY A 117 -5.19 -6.11 6.14
C GLY A 117 -3.68 -6.28 5.94
N ILE A 118 -2.86 -5.71 6.82
CA ILE A 118 -1.40 -5.88 6.80
C ILE A 118 -1.03 -7.35 7.00
N TYR A 119 -1.63 -8.03 7.98
CA TYR A 119 -1.36 -9.42 8.27
C TYR A 119 -1.69 -10.34 7.09
N THR A 120 -2.88 -10.18 6.49
CA THR A 120 -3.33 -10.98 5.34
C THR A 120 -2.50 -10.75 4.08
N THR A 121 -1.77 -9.65 4.00
CA THR A 121 -0.85 -9.35 2.89
C THR A 121 0.56 -9.85 3.20
N ALA A 122 1.08 -9.58 4.38
CA ALA A 122 2.44 -9.92 4.76
C ALA A 122 2.71 -11.43 4.80
N VAL A 123 1.75 -12.21 5.32
CA VAL A 123 1.91 -13.67 5.45
C VAL A 123 2.04 -14.38 4.10
N PRO A 124 1.15 -14.17 3.10
CA PRO A 124 1.31 -14.76 1.77
C PRO A 124 2.59 -14.33 1.05
N LEU A 125 3.04 -13.09 1.23
CA LEU A 125 4.27 -12.60 0.62
C LEU A 125 5.50 -13.31 1.20
N LEU A 126 5.58 -13.43 2.52
CA LEU A 126 6.65 -14.18 3.19
C LEU A 126 6.63 -15.64 2.74
N TRP A 127 5.46 -16.26 2.70
CA TRP A 127 5.26 -17.62 2.21
C TRP A 127 5.75 -17.79 0.77
N THR A 128 5.35 -16.91 -0.13
CA THR A 128 5.75 -16.94 -1.56
C THR A 128 7.27 -16.83 -1.72
N GLY A 129 7.91 -15.96 -0.95
CA GLY A 129 9.37 -15.82 -0.96
C GLY A 129 10.08 -17.08 -0.46
N ILE A 130 9.66 -17.63 0.67
CA ILE A 130 10.32 -18.77 1.31
C ILE A 130 10.04 -20.08 0.57
N SER A 131 8.85 -20.28 0.03
CA SER A 131 8.50 -21.50 -0.73
C SER A 131 9.34 -21.68 -1.99
N ARG A 132 9.90 -20.60 -2.54
CA ARG A 132 10.87 -20.65 -3.64
C ARG A 132 12.27 -21.11 -3.20
N LEU A 133 12.63 -20.92 -1.94
CA LEU A 133 13.94 -21.22 -1.38
C LEU A 133 14.01 -22.59 -0.69
N ALA A 134 12.88 -23.09 -0.19
CA ALA A 134 12.78 -24.33 0.54
C ALA A 134 11.40 -24.99 0.39
N ARG A 135 11.40 -26.33 0.30
CA ARG A 135 10.15 -27.11 0.23
C ARG A 135 9.36 -26.96 1.53
N GLU A 136 8.06 -26.72 1.40
CA GLU A 136 7.13 -26.62 2.53
C GLU A 136 7.23 -27.82 3.47
N GLY A 137 7.11 -27.58 4.77
CA GLY A 137 7.20 -28.59 5.81
C GLY A 137 8.64 -29.03 6.16
N SER A 138 9.66 -28.67 5.38
CA SER A 138 11.05 -28.99 5.66
C SER A 138 11.60 -28.20 6.86
N LYS A 139 12.64 -28.75 7.54
CA LYS A 139 13.33 -28.03 8.62
C LYS A 139 13.91 -26.69 8.13
N LYS A 140 14.42 -26.66 6.89
CA LYS A 140 14.94 -25.45 6.24
C LYS A 140 13.85 -24.40 6.05
N TYR A 141 12.66 -24.82 5.62
CA TYR A 141 11.51 -23.93 5.44
C TYR A 141 11.12 -23.26 6.77
N LYS A 142 10.96 -24.05 7.84
CA LYS A 142 10.61 -23.53 9.18
C LYS A 142 11.66 -22.54 9.69
N MET A 143 12.95 -22.88 9.54
CA MET A 143 14.04 -21.99 9.93
C MET A 143 14.01 -20.68 9.15
N LEU A 144 13.86 -20.73 7.81
CA LEU A 144 13.79 -19.53 6.97
C LEU A 144 12.57 -18.66 7.30
N THR A 145 11.42 -19.28 7.63
CA THR A 145 10.22 -18.53 8.04
C THR A 145 10.45 -17.77 9.33
N ILE A 146 11.04 -18.40 10.34
CA ILE A 146 11.33 -17.77 11.62
C ILE A 146 12.38 -16.67 11.44
N VAL A 147 13.48 -16.97 10.76
CA VAL A 147 14.56 -16.00 10.52
C VAL A 147 14.06 -14.83 9.67
N GLY A 148 13.31 -15.10 8.61
CA GLY A 148 12.73 -14.06 7.74
C GLY A 148 11.73 -13.17 8.48
N GLY A 149 10.90 -13.76 9.33
CA GLY A 149 9.97 -13.01 10.18
C GLY A 149 10.69 -12.10 11.18
N ILE A 150 11.70 -12.65 11.88
CA ILE A 150 12.51 -11.87 12.84
C ILE A 150 13.28 -10.76 12.13
N LEU A 151 13.94 -11.05 11.01
CA LEU A 151 14.66 -10.04 10.23
C LEU A 151 13.73 -8.95 9.71
N GLY A 152 12.54 -9.31 9.22
CA GLY A 152 11.53 -8.35 8.78
C GLY A 152 11.09 -7.41 9.92
N CYS A 153 10.83 -7.96 11.11
CA CYS A 153 10.52 -7.16 12.30
C CYS A 153 11.68 -6.23 12.69
N LEU A 154 12.92 -6.73 12.71
CA LEU A 154 14.08 -5.92 13.05
C LEU A 154 14.28 -4.77 12.05
N VAL A 155 14.20 -5.07 10.76
CA VAL A 155 14.28 -4.04 9.70
C VAL A 155 13.20 -2.98 9.88
N ALA A 156 11.96 -3.38 10.14
CA ALA A 156 10.85 -2.46 10.37
C ALA A 156 11.01 -1.59 11.63
N CYS A 157 11.67 -2.12 12.68
CA CYS A 157 11.92 -1.37 13.92
C CYS A 157 13.08 -0.36 13.80
N PHE A 158 14.12 -0.70 13.04
CA PHE A 158 15.35 0.12 12.97
C PHE A 158 15.39 1.10 11.82
N LEU A 159 14.64 0.86 10.75
CA LEU A 159 14.63 1.73 9.58
C LEU A 159 13.43 2.69 9.57
N PRO A 160 13.65 3.98 9.24
CA PRO A 160 12.55 4.92 9.06
C PRO A 160 11.60 4.44 7.96
N TYR A 161 10.31 4.42 8.25
CA TYR A 161 9.27 3.95 7.34
C TYR A 161 9.33 4.64 5.96
N THR A 162 9.49 5.94 5.93
CA THR A 162 9.56 6.74 4.69
C THR A 162 10.74 6.37 3.81
N TRP A 163 11.92 6.12 4.42
CA TRP A 163 13.11 5.69 3.69
C TRP A 163 12.94 4.30 3.09
N LEU A 164 12.40 3.37 3.88
CA LEU A 164 12.13 2.00 3.44
C LEU A 164 11.15 1.97 2.27
N VAL A 165 10.06 2.74 2.37
CA VAL A 165 9.03 2.85 1.32
C VAL A 165 9.64 3.43 0.05
N ASN A 166 10.42 4.52 0.12
CA ASN A 166 11.06 5.11 -1.05
C ASN A 166 11.99 4.14 -1.79
N ILE A 167 12.81 3.39 -1.07
CA ILE A 167 13.69 2.39 -1.68
C ILE A 167 12.88 1.25 -2.30
N LEU A 168 11.90 0.70 -1.58
CA LEU A 168 11.13 -0.43 -2.07
C LEU A 168 10.29 -0.06 -3.29
N TYR A 169 9.64 1.10 -3.29
CA TYR A 169 8.90 1.57 -4.46
C TYR A 169 9.82 1.89 -5.63
N GLY A 170 10.96 2.54 -5.38
CA GLY A 170 11.94 2.84 -6.41
C GLY A 170 12.51 1.57 -7.04
N LEU A 171 12.99 0.61 -6.24
CA LEU A 171 13.56 -0.64 -6.74
C LEU A 171 12.55 -1.50 -7.46
N ASN A 172 11.35 -1.71 -6.90
CA ASN A 172 10.37 -2.62 -7.47
C ASN A 172 9.50 -1.97 -8.57
N GLY A 173 9.39 -0.65 -8.59
CA GLY A 173 8.54 0.05 -9.54
C GLY A 173 9.21 0.28 -10.90
N TYR A 174 10.54 0.22 -10.97
CA TYR A 174 11.32 0.41 -12.19
C TYR A 174 11.98 -0.88 -12.71
N LEU A 175 11.82 -2.02 -12.04
CA LEU A 175 12.19 -3.36 -12.49
C LEU A 175 11.11 -3.95 -13.39
#